data_55f2b5c179fca05694c7c6359ed05f1b
#
_entry.id   55f2b5c179fca05694c7c6359ed05f1b
#
_cell.length_a   1.000
_cell.length_b   1.000
_cell.length_c   1.000
_cell.angle_alpha   90.00
_cell.angle_beta   90.00
_cell.angle_gamma   90.00
#
_symmetry.space_group_name_H-M   'P 1'
#
loop_
_entity.id
_entity.type
_entity.pdbx_description
1 polymer ?
#
loop_
_entity_poly.entity_id
_entity_poly.type
_entity_poly.pdbx_seq_one_letter_code
_entity_poly.pdbx_strand_id
1 'polypeptide(L)'
;MANQFTLLSAGLTIPRNDNVSNYLKIRLRQLYFYIISLACCLALSQPAHAESAIELNKSSKSALSSLLKNNSDARKLNETAVAVLVFPAIAKAGFMIGGQYGEGVLWKKEKPIAYFNTGGGSFGLQVGAQAYGYALFFMKESALDALYSTQGFEIGAGPSVVVLDQGAATSTTSINMQGDIYAFIF
;
A
#
# COMPACT_ATOMS: atom_id res chain seq x y z
N MET A 1 -71.34 30.19 -61.42
CA MET A 1 -70.09 29.52 -61.78
C MET A 1 -69.08 29.80 -60.73
N ALA A 2 -68.90 28.92 -59.78
CA ALA A 2 -67.98 29.08 -58.62
C ALA A 2 -66.84 28.07 -58.79
N ASN A 3 -65.63 28.58 -58.93
CA ASN A 3 -64.42 27.82 -59.07
C ASN A 3 -63.82 27.55 -57.72
N GLN A 4 -63.82 26.33 -57.27
CA GLN A 4 -63.18 25.92 -55.98
C GLN A 4 -61.72 25.62 -56.24
N PHE A 5 -60.85 26.39 -55.66
CA PHE A 5 -59.41 26.07 -55.52
C PHE A 5 -59.20 25.15 -54.31
N THR A 6 -58.92 23.90 -54.60
CA THR A 6 -58.48 22.94 -53.59
C THR A 6 -56.97 23.06 -53.45
N LEU A 7 -56.49 23.60 -52.30
CA LEU A 7 -55.09 23.57 -51.92
C LEU A 7 -54.75 22.20 -51.33
N LEU A 8 -54.01 21.38 -52.08
CA LEU A 8 -53.36 20.17 -51.56
C LEU A 8 -52.17 20.59 -50.67
N SER A 9 -52.31 20.44 -49.34
CA SER A 9 -51.18 20.51 -48.40
C SER A 9 -50.37 19.21 -48.51
N ALA A 10 -49.26 19.22 -49.26
CA ALA A 10 -48.29 18.18 -49.21
C ALA A 10 -47.62 18.11 -47.83
N GLY A 11 -48.08 17.21 -46.99
CA GLY A 11 -47.44 16.91 -45.70
C GLY A 11 -46.10 16.30 -45.94
N LEU A 12 -45.05 17.10 -45.86
CA LEU A 12 -43.66 16.61 -45.89
C LEU A 12 -43.36 16.00 -44.51
N THR A 13 -43.61 14.70 -44.35
CA THR A 13 -43.15 13.93 -43.19
C THR A 13 -41.67 13.65 -43.37
N ILE A 14 -40.83 14.42 -42.67
CA ILE A 14 -39.42 14.13 -42.60
C ILE A 14 -39.26 12.82 -41.80
N PRO A 15 -38.70 11.75 -42.35
CA PRO A 15 -38.51 10.52 -41.59
C PRO A 15 -37.54 10.81 -40.43
N ARG A 16 -38.01 10.61 -39.23
CA ARG A 16 -37.20 10.71 -38.01
C ARG A 16 -36.17 9.58 -38.06
N ASN A 17 -34.92 9.95 -38.33
CA ASN A 17 -33.85 8.98 -38.45
C ASN A 17 -33.40 8.54 -37.03
N ASP A 18 -34.11 7.58 -36.47
CA ASP A 18 -33.86 7.04 -35.12
C ASP A 18 -32.48 6.39 -35.00
N ASN A 19 -31.88 6.00 -36.15
CA ASN A 19 -30.51 5.48 -36.16
C ASN A 19 -29.49 6.54 -35.78
N VAL A 20 -29.60 7.78 -36.26
CA VAL A 20 -28.66 8.87 -35.92
C VAL A 20 -28.73 9.20 -34.42
N SER A 21 -29.92 9.21 -33.82
CA SER A 21 -30.11 9.43 -32.38
C SER A 21 -29.44 8.33 -31.55
N ASN A 22 -29.54 7.07 -31.97
CA ASN A 22 -28.92 5.95 -31.28
C ASN A 22 -27.38 5.96 -31.44
N TYR A 23 -26.85 6.26 -32.59
CA TYR A 23 -25.40 6.44 -32.81
C TYR A 23 -24.84 7.56 -31.96
N LEU A 24 -25.54 8.69 -31.83
CA LEU A 24 -25.11 9.81 -30.99
C LEU A 24 -25.07 9.43 -29.53
N LYS A 25 -26.09 8.72 -29.03
CA LYS A 25 -26.13 8.23 -27.64
C LYS A 25 -25.01 7.25 -27.34
N ILE A 26 -24.69 6.34 -28.26
CA ILE A 26 -23.60 5.37 -28.09
C ILE A 26 -22.25 6.10 -28.04
N ARG A 27 -22.01 7.05 -28.94
CA ARG A 27 -20.78 7.85 -28.98
C ARG A 27 -20.60 8.72 -27.72
N LEU A 28 -21.68 9.37 -27.26
CA LEU A 28 -21.67 10.12 -26.00
C LEU A 28 -21.37 9.25 -24.79
N ARG A 29 -21.95 8.04 -24.76
CA ARG A 29 -21.69 7.08 -23.68
C ARG A 29 -20.24 6.59 -23.69
N GLN A 30 -19.68 6.30 -24.87
CA GLN A 30 -18.26 5.97 -25.00
C GLN A 30 -17.35 7.13 -24.58
N LEU A 31 -17.64 8.35 -25.00
CA LEU A 31 -16.90 9.54 -24.62
C LEU A 31 -16.91 9.74 -23.10
N TYR A 32 -18.05 9.52 -22.45
CA TYR A 32 -18.20 9.59 -21.01
C TYR A 32 -17.33 8.54 -20.28
N PHE A 33 -17.27 7.32 -20.78
CA PHE A 33 -16.37 6.29 -20.25
C PHE A 33 -14.89 6.65 -20.40
N TYR A 34 -14.49 7.23 -21.56
CA TYR A 34 -13.11 7.68 -21.76
C TYR A 34 -12.75 8.84 -20.83
N ILE A 35 -13.66 9.79 -20.59
CA ILE A 35 -13.45 10.90 -19.68
C ILE A 35 -13.31 10.40 -18.23
N ILE A 36 -14.16 9.46 -17.80
CA ILE A 36 -14.06 8.87 -16.46
C ILE A 36 -12.76 8.08 -16.31
N SER A 37 -12.38 7.28 -17.31
CA SER A 37 -11.12 6.54 -17.30
C SER A 37 -9.91 7.48 -17.22
N LEU A 38 -9.91 8.56 -18.01
CA LEU A 38 -8.85 9.56 -18.01
C LEU A 38 -8.79 10.31 -16.68
N ALA A 39 -9.94 10.68 -16.10
CA ALA A 39 -10.02 11.32 -14.80
C ALA A 39 -9.52 10.39 -13.68
N CYS A 40 -9.83 9.09 -13.76
CA CYS A 40 -9.33 8.09 -12.84
C CYS A 40 -7.79 7.94 -12.94
N CYS A 41 -7.23 7.92 -14.16
CA CYS A 41 -5.78 7.88 -14.35
C CYS A 41 -5.08 9.14 -13.83
N LEU A 42 -5.68 10.33 -14.01
CA LEU A 42 -5.15 11.59 -13.49
C LEU A 42 -5.22 11.67 -11.96
N ALA A 43 -6.24 11.07 -11.34
CA ALA A 43 -6.36 11.00 -9.89
C ALA A 43 -5.32 10.07 -9.24
N LEU A 44 -4.82 9.08 -9.99
CA LEU A 44 -3.77 8.15 -9.53
C LEU A 44 -2.34 8.68 -9.73
N SER A 45 -2.16 9.78 -10.47
CA SER A 45 -0.85 10.42 -10.71
C SER A 45 -0.47 11.44 -9.65
N GLN A 46 -0.87 11.23 -8.39
CA GLN A 46 -0.31 12.00 -7.27
C GLN A 46 1.17 11.65 -7.16
N PRO A 47 2.10 12.62 -7.14
CA PRO A 47 3.49 12.31 -6.88
C PRO A 47 3.58 11.63 -5.51
N ALA A 48 4.08 10.40 -5.48
CA ALA A 48 4.47 9.77 -4.23
C ALA A 48 5.62 10.62 -3.65
N HIS A 49 5.29 11.50 -2.71
CA HIS A 49 6.32 12.22 -1.97
C HIS A 49 6.97 11.19 -1.06
N ALA A 50 8.22 10.85 -1.37
CA ALA A 50 9.06 10.16 -0.41
C ALA A 50 9.13 11.03 0.84
N GLU A 51 8.88 10.44 2.00
CA GLU A 51 8.97 11.14 3.28
C GLU A 51 10.40 11.68 3.43
N SER A 52 10.56 12.92 3.90
CA SER A 52 11.91 13.46 4.09
C SER A 52 12.62 12.59 5.15
N ALA A 53 13.95 12.42 5.01
CA ALA A 53 14.72 11.60 5.96
C ALA A 53 14.54 12.07 7.42
N ILE A 54 14.28 13.35 7.63
CA ILE A 54 14.02 13.91 8.97
C ILE A 54 12.66 13.45 9.50
N GLU A 55 11.62 13.50 8.67
CA GLU A 55 10.27 13.04 9.04
C GLU A 55 10.24 11.54 9.24
N LEU A 56 10.87 10.77 8.34
CA LEU A 56 10.97 9.32 8.45
C LEU A 56 11.74 8.91 9.70
N ASN A 57 12.81 9.58 10.08
CA ASN A 57 13.51 9.35 11.34
C ASN A 57 12.60 9.61 12.54
N LYS A 58 11.82 10.70 12.52
CA LYS A 58 10.91 11.06 13.59
C LYS A 58 9.77 10.05 13.73
N SER A 59 9.12 9.69 12.64
CA SER A 59 8.02 8.74 12.61
C SER A 59 8.49 7.33 13.02
N SER A 60 9.62 6.87 12.50
CA SER A 60 10.24 5.60 12.86
C SER A 60 10.63 5.53 14.34
N LYS A 61 11.25 6.58 14.88
CA LYS A 61 11.61 6.64 16.32
C LYS A 61 10.36 6.65 17.20
N SER A 62 9.32 7.36 16.81
CA SER A 62 8.04 7.39 17.52
C SER A 62 7.37 6.01 17.52
N ALA A 63 7.33 5.34 16.37
CA ALA A 63 6.77 4.00 16.20
C ALA A 63 7.52 2.97 17.07
N LEU A 64 8.86 2.97 17.04
CA LEU A 64 9.68 2.12 17.90
C LEU A 64 9.41 2.38 19.37
N SER A 65 9.38 3.64 19.80
CA SER A 65 9.12 4.01 21.19
C SER A 65 7.75 3.53 21.65
N SER A 66 6.72 3.64 20.81
CA SER A 66 5.39 3.14 21.09
C SER A 66 5.38 1.61 21.24
N LEU A 67 6.04 0.88 20.32
CA LEU A 67 6.17 -0.56 20.39
C LEU A 67 6.86 -0.99 21.71
N LEU A 68 7.99 -0.39 22.05
CA LEU A 68 8.74 -0.71 23.26
C LEU A 68 7.96 -0.39 24.55
N LYS A 69 7.11 0.65 24.53
CA LYS A 69 6.25 0.99 25.67
C LYS A 69 5.16 -0.06 25.89
N ASN A 70 4.58 -0.56 24.82
CA ASN A 70 3.39 -1.41 24.87
C ASN A 70 3.69 -2.92 24.82
N ASN A 71 4.92 -3.30 24.47
CA ASN A 71 5.33 -4.70 24.34
C ASN A 71 6.59 -4.98 25.14
N SER A 72 6.47 -5.85 26.16
CA SER A 72 7.58 -6.21 27.07
C SER A 72 8.67 -7.02 26.36
N ASP A 73 8.30 -7.86 25.39
CA ASP A 73 9.25 -8.71 24.69
C ASP A 73 10.05 -7.92 23.66
N ALA A 74 9.40 -6.98 22.95
CA ALA A 74 10.09 -6.02 22.10
C ALA A 74 11.12 -5.20 22.89
N ARG A 75 10.79 -4.83 24.14
CA ARG A 75 11.71 -4.10 25.03
C ARG A 75 12.94 -4.95 25.39
N LYS A 76 12.74 -6.22 25.80
CA LYS A 76 13.84 -7.13 26.12
C LYS A 76 14.74 -7.38 24.90
N LEU A 77 14.14 -7.59 23.73
CA LEU A 77 14.89 -7.80 22.48
C LEU A 77 15.68 -6.56 22.08
N ASN A 78 15.12 -5.35 22.30
CA ASN A 78 15.81 -4.09 21.99
C ASN A 78 17.08 -3.87 22.84
N GLU A 79 17.15 -4.44 24.06
CA GLU A 79 18.33 -4.35 24.91
C GLU A 79 19.52 -5.14 24.35
N THR A 80 19.26 -6.22 23.62
CA THR A 80 20.27 -7.16 23.12
C THR A 80 20.46 -7.11 21.60
N ALA A 81 19.54 -6.47 20.88
CA ALA A 81 19.61 -6.36 19.41
C ALA A 81 20.82 -5.55 18.96
N VAL A 82 21.51 -6.02 17.94
CA VAL A 82 22.63 -5.32 17.31
C VAL A 82 22.15 -4.15 16.46
N ALA A 83 20.95 -4.27 15.89
CA ALA A 83 20.27 -3.21 15.12
C ALA A 83 18.76 -3.46 15.08
N VAL A 84 17.97 -2.42 14.81
CA VAL A 84 16.51 -2.50 14.66
C VAL A 84 16.11 -1.76 13.38
N LEU A 85 15.47 -2.45 12.45
CA LEU A 85 14.89 -1.85 11.25
C LEU A 85 13.40 -1.60 11.49
N VAL A 86 12.98 -0.35 11.39
CA VAL A 86 11.61 0.06 11.71
C VAL A 86 10.95 0.72 10.49
N PHE A 87 9.86 0.15 10.04
CA PHE A 87 8.93 0.73 9.09
C PHE A 87 7.75 1.32 9.88
N PRO A 88 7.66 2.65 10.04
CA PRO A 88 6.60 3.26 10.86
C PRO A 88 5.22 3.04 10.28
N ALA A 89 5.12 2.96 8.95
CA ALA A 89 3.88 2.68 8.24
C ALA A 89 4.18 1.95 6.93
N ILE A 90 3.57 0.78 6.76
CA ILE A 90 3.50 0.07 5.48
C ILE A 90 2.07 0.22 4.99
N ALA A 91 1.88 0.96 3.90
CA ALA A 91 0.60 1.11 3.25
C ALA A 91 0.33 -0.11 2.36
N LYS A 92 -0.85 -0.70 2.51
CA LYS A 92 -1.35 -1.80 1.68
C LYS A 92 -2.68 -1.39 1.09
N ALA A 93 -2.79 -1.44 -0.22
CA ALA A 93 -4.02 -1.12 -0.93
C ALA A 93 -4.25 -2.08 -2.09
N GLY A 94 -5.53 -2.39 -2.37
CA GLY A 94 -5.89 -3.23 -3.51
C GLY A 94 -7.32 -3.71 -3.50
N PHE A 95 -7.69 -4.27 -4.65
CA PHE A 95 -8.95 -4.98 -4.88
C PHE A 95 -8.62 -6.24 -5.67
N MET A 96 -8.76 -7.43 -5.08
CA MET A 96 -8.34 -8.74 -5.61
C MET A 96 -6.83 -8.85 -5.88
N ILE A 97 -6.21 -7.84 -6.47
CA ILE A 97 -4.77 -7.66 -6.63
C ILE A 97 -4.41 -6.36 -5.94
N GLY A 98 -3.40 -6.37 -5.10
CA GLY A 98 -2.96 -5.20 -4.36
C GLY A 98 -1.45 -5.07 -4.33
N GLY A 99 -1.00 -3.91 -3.86
CA GLY A 99 0.39 -3.64 -3.56
C GLY A 99 0.57 -3.17 -2.13
N GLN A 100 1.77 -3.33 -1.63
CA GLN A 100 2.19 -2.73 -0.37
C GLN A 100 3.51 -2.00 -0.57
N TYR A 101 3.68 -0.90 0.17
CA TYR A 101 4.90 -0.11 0.15
C TYR A 101 5.09 0.56 1.52
N GLY A 102 6.32 0.62 1.96
CA GLY A 102 6.71 1.33 3.17
C GLY A 102 8.19 1.70 3.15
N GLU A 103 8.51 2.77 3.84
CA GLU A 103 9.88 3.23 4.06
C GLU A 103 10.26 3.02 5.52
N GLY A 104 11.50 2.61 5.75
CA GLY A 104 11.99 2.25 7.08
C GLY A 104 13.39 2.74 7.36
N VAL A 105 13.72 2.84 8.63
CA VAL A 105 15.01 3.29 9.15
C VAL A 105 15.66 2.17 9.93
N LEU A 106 16.91 1.90 9.61
CA LEU A 106 17.76 1.00 10.38
C LEU A 106 18.47 1.79 11.49
N TRP A 107 18.22 1.39 12.71
CA TRP A 107 18.78 2.00 13.92
C TRP A 107 19.85 1.11 14.53
N LYS A 108 21.00 1.69 14.84
CA LYS A 108 22.05 1.04 15.65
C LYS A 108 22.41 1.98 16.82
N LYS A 109 22.17 1.56 18.05
CA LYS A 109 22.41 2.38 19.26
C LYS A 109 21.79 3.78 19.14
N GLU A 110 20.51 3.86 18.81
CA GLU A 110 19.74 5.10 18.65
C GLU A 110 20.17 6.04 17.51
N LYS A 111 21.10 5.61 16.64
CA LYS A 111 21.54 6.38 15.47
C LYS A 111 20.94 5.75 14.21
N PRO A 112 20.34 6.54 13.31
CA PRO A 112 19.94 6.06 12.00
C PRO A 112 21.20 5.80 11.18
N ILE A 113 21.35 4.59 10.63
CA ILE A 113 22.54 4.18 9.86
C ILE A 113 22.24 3.86 8.41
N ALA A 114 20.98 3.51 8.09
CA ALA A 114 20.57 3.26 6.72
C ALA A 114 19.04 3.42 6.58
N TYR A 115 18.59 3.56 5.32
CA TYR A 115 17.19 3.64 4.96
C TYR A 115 16.87 2.50 4.01
N PHE A 116 15.71 1.87 4.22
CA PHE A 116 15.24 0.76 3.41
C PHE A 116 13.80 1.04 2.97
N ASN A 117 13.42 0.48 1.85
CA ASN A 117 12.03 0.38 1.44
C ASN A 117 11.60 -1.09 1.42
N THR A 118 10.32 -1.32 1.62
CA THR A 118 9.69 -2.60 1.41
C THR A 118 8.58 -2.43 0.40
N GLY A 119 8.48 -3.39 -0.51
CA GLY A 119 7.44 -3.39 -1.53
C GLY A 119 7.08 -4.81 -1.89
N GLY A 120 5.85 -5.02 -2.29
CA GLY A 120 5.41 -6.34 -2.70
C GLY A 120 4.01 -6.33 -3.28
N GLY A 121 3.73 -7.35 -4.12
CA GLY A 121 2.38 -7.64 -4.57
C GLY A 121 1.63 -8.46 -3.51
N SER A 122 0.34 -8.23 -3.36
CA SER A 122 -0.53 -9.06 -2.54
C SER A 122 -1.72 -9.53 -3.37
N PHE A 123 -2.05 -10.82 -3.23
CA PHE A 123 -3.25 -11.40 -3.80
C PHE A 123 -4.22 -11.73 -2.66
N GLY A 124 -5.48 -11.33 -2.79
CA GLY A 124 -6.50 -11.68 -1.79
C GLY A 124 -7.80 -10.90 -2.00
N LEU A 125 -8.88 -11.42 -1.44
CA LEU A 125 -10.23 -10.84 -1.51
C LEU A 125 -10.41 -9.58 -0.63
N GLN A 126 -9.32 -8.95 -0.20
CA GLN A 126 -9.38 -7.76 0.64
C GLN A 126 -9.62 -6.52 -0.23
N VAL A 127 -10.70 -5.82 0.07
CA VAL A 127 -11.04 -4.52 -0.50
C VAL A 127 -10.67 -3.46 0.54
N GLY A 128 -9.81 -2.51 0.17
CA GLY A 128 -9.52 -1.39 1.04
C GLY A 128 -8.06 -0.97 1.08
N ALA A 129 -7.81 0.03 1.91
CA ALA A 129 -6.47 0.49 2.27
C ALA A 129 -6.24 0.25 3.76
N GLN A 130 -5.09 -0.28 4.10
CA GLN A 130 -4.64 -0.53 5.47
C GLN A 130 -3.22 0.00 5.64
N ALA A 131 -2.88 0.40 6.86
CA ALA A 131 -1.51 0.73 7.22
C ALA A 131 -1.16 0.01 8.53
N TYR A 132 0.06 -0.48 8.62
CA TYR A 132 0.60 -1.15 9.81
C TYR A 132 2.07 -0.83 9.98
N GLY A 133 2.54 -0.84 11.21
CA GLY A 133 3.95 -0.72 11.53
C GLY A 133 4.64 -2.08 11.53
N TYR A 134 5.94 -2.10 11.24
CA TYR A 134 6.76 -3.32 11.23
C TYR A 134 8.15 -3.03 11.78
N ALA A 135 8.60 -3.83 12.73
CA ALA A 135 9.93 -3.70 13.32
C ALA A 135 10.66 -5.05 13.31
N LEU A 136 11.91 -5.02 12.84
CA LEU A 136 12.81 -6.17 12.78
C LEU A 136 13.97 -5.94 13.74
N PHE A 137 14.09 -6.80 14.75
CA PHE A 137 15.19 -6.80 15.71
C PHE A 137 16.23 -7.81 15.27
N PHE A 138 17.39 -7.34 14.86
CA PHE A 138 18.53 -8.19 14.45
C PHE A 138 19.33 -8.56 15.68
N MET A 139 19.40 -9.85 15.99
CA MET A 139 20.08 -10.36 17.18
C MET A 139 21.55 -10.69 16.92
N LYS A 140 21.95 -10.81 15.63
CA LYS A 140 23.32 -11.16 15.23
C LYS A 140 23.79 -10.27 14.09
N GLU A 141 25.08 -9.94 14.08
CA GLU A 141 25.68 -9.16 12.97
C GLU A 141 25.55 -9.92 11.63
N SER A 142 25.67 -11.26 11.61
CA SER A 142 25.49 -12.05 10.40
C SER A 142 24.11 -11.90 9.74
N ALA A 143 23.05 -11.71 10.55
CA ALA A 143 21.72 -11.44 10.04
C ALA A 143 21.61 -10.02 9.46
N LEU A 144 22.31 -9.05 10.06
CA LEU A 144 22.42 -7.70 9.53
C LEU A 144 23.24 -7.67 8.24
N ASP A 145 24.34 -8.40 8.16
CA ASP A 145 25.14 -8.54 6.94
C ASP A 145 24.33 -9.17 5.79
N ALA A 146 23.45 -10.13 6.09
CA ALA A 146 22.55 -10.70 5.10
C ALA A 146 21.59 -9.64 4.51
N LEU A 147 21.08 -8.71 5.31
CA LEU A 147 20.23 -7.59 4.84
C LEU A 147 20.98 -6.73 3.82
N TYR A 148 22.27 -6.44 4.04
CA TYR A 148 23.07 -5.63 3.12
C TYR A 148 23.48 -6.39 1.85
N SER A 149 23.82 -7.67 1.97
CA SER A 149 24.36 -8.47 0.86
C SER A 149 23.31 -8.84 -0.19
N THR A 150 22.04 -8.97 0.21
CA THR A 150 20.96 -9.42 -0.68
C THR A 150 20.12 -8.27 -1.23
N GLN A 151 20.46 -7.01 -0.93
CA GLN A 151 19.62 -5.83 -1.20
C GLN A 151 18.18 -5.97 -0.64
N GLY A 152 18.07 -6.70 0.46
CA GLY A 152 16.82 -7.09 1.10
C GLY A 152 16.78 -8.61 1.30
N PHE A 153 15.78 -9.09 1.99
CA PHE A 153 15.54 -10.53 2.15
C PHE A 153 14.06 -10.83 2.11
N GLU A 154 13.73 -12.03 1.64
CA GLU A 154 12.38 -12.58 1.75
C GLU A 154 12.25 -13.37 3.04
N ILE A 155 11.12 -13.23 3.73
CA ILE A 155 10.82 -14.04 4.91
C ILE A 155 10.73 -15.50 4.48
N GLY A 156 11.63 -16.33 5.04
CA GLY A 156 11.72 -17.76 4.71
C GLY A 156 12.91 -18.17 3.83
N ALA A 157 13.68 -17.21 3.30
CA ALA A 157 14.92 -17.46 2.56
C ALA A 157 16.06 -16.66 3.22
N GLY A 158 16.92 -17.32 4.03
CA GLY A 158 18.02 -16.67 4.72
C GLY A 158 17.98 -16.81 6.24
N PRO A 159 18.31 -15.74 7.02
CA PRO A 159 18.29 -15.79 8.49
C PRO A 159 16.92 -16.22 9.04
N SER A 160 16.92 -16.90 10.18
CA SER A 160 15.67 -17.32 10.83
C SER A 160 14.90 -16.10 11.35
N VAL A 161 13.66 -15.90 10.86
CA VAL A 161 12.78 -14.80 11.28
C VAL A 161 11.63 -15.36 12.10
N VAL A 162 11.49 -14.87 13.33
CA VAL A 162 10.36 -15.16 14.22
C VAL A 162 9.40 -13.98 14.16
N VAL A 163 8.19 -14.20 13.65
CA VAL A 163 7.16 -13.15 13.56
C VAL A 163 6.30 -13.17 14.81
N LEU A 164 6.17 -12.02 15.47
CA LEU A 164 5.38 -11.80 16.67
C LEU A 164 4.28 -10.77 16.32
N ASP A 165 3.03 -11.21 16.31
CA ASP A 165 1.86 -10.33 16.10
C ASP A 165 1.38 -9.79 17.44
N GLN A 166 1.04 -8.50 17.52
CA GLN A 166 0.43 -7.90 18.72
C GLN A 166 -0.85 -8.58 19.16
N GLY A 167 -1.61 -9.19 18.24
CA GLY A 167 -2.81 -9.96 18.55
C GLY A 167 -2.56 -11.31 19.24
N ALA A 168 -1.36 -11.87 19.13
CA ALA A 168 -0.99 -13.17 19.69
C ALA A 168 -0.30 -13.08 21.06
N ALA A 169 -0.04 -11.88 21.57
CA ALA A 169 0.75 -11.62 22.79
C ALA A 169 0.08 -12.04 24.12
N THR A 170 -1.00 -12.80 24.10
CA THR A 170 -1.62 -13.38 25.31
C THR A 170 -1.14 -14.78 25.65
N SER A 171 -0.29 -15.40 24.85
CA SER A 171 0.34 -16.66 25.23
C SER A 171 1.68 -16.38 25.92
N THR A 172 1.74 -16.69 27.21
CA THR A 172 2.95 -16.71 28.07
C THR A 172 3.95 -17.78 27.57
N THR A 173 4.28 -17.73 26.29
CA THR A 173 5.29 -18.62 25.73
C THR A 173 6.61 -17.90 25.86
N SER A 174 7.50 -18.42 26.70
CA SER A 174 8.90 -17.98 26.78
C SER A 174 9.46 -17.97 25.36
N ILE A 175 9.71 -16.77 24.82
CA ILE A 175 10.33 -16.64 23.50
C ILE A 175 11.68 -17.33 23.61
N ASN A 176 11.83 -18.48 22.93
CA ASN A 176 13.12 -19.14 22.82
C ASN A 176 14.00 -18.25 21.92
N MET A 177 14.92 -17.50 22.52
CA MET A 177 15.77 -16.49 21.88
C MET A 177 16.83 -17.12 20.94
N GLN A 178 16.44 -18.08 20.12
CA GLN A 178 17.31 -18.74 19.13
C GLN A 178 17.13 -18.19 17.71
N GLY A 179 16.19 -17.26 17.50
CA GLY A 179 16.00 -16.59 16.22
C GLY A 179 17.13 -15.58 15.92
N ASP A 180 17.48 -15.45 14.65
CA ASP A 180 18.45 -14.45 14.21
C ASP A 180 17.80 -13.06 14.08
N ILE A 181 16.50 -13.02 13.78
CA ILE A 181 15.69 -11.83 13.62
C ILE A 181 14.32 -12.06 14.29
N TYR A 182 13.83 -11.07 15.04
CA TYR A 182 12.47 -11.03 15.57
C TYR A 182 11.71 -9.89 14.92
N ALA A 183 10.53 -10.20 14.39
CA ALA A 183 9.67 -9.27 13.69
C ALA A 183 8.40 -8.99 14.47
N PHE A 184 8.07 -7.72 14.67
CA PHE A 184 6.81 -7.27 15.26
C PHE A 184 5.98 -6.53 14.23
N ILE A 185 4.70 -6.88 14.15
CA ILE A 185 3.68 -6.15 13.40
C ILE A 185 2.80 -5.40 14.40
N PHE A 186 2.55 -4.10 14.20
CA PHE A 186 1.82 -3.25 15.15
C PHE A 186 1.08 -2.09 14.48
#